data_013a9e1d14c422e52d3588290f2f8864
#
_entry.id   013a9e1d14c422e52d3588290f2f8864
#
_cell.length_a   1.000
_cell.length_b   1.000
_cell.length_c   1.000
_cell.angle_alpha   90.00
_cell.angle_beta   90.00
_cell.angle_gamma   90.00
#
_symmetry.space_group_name_H-M   'P 1'
#
loop_
_entity.id
_entity.type
_entity.pdbx_description
1 polymer ?
#
loop_
_entity_poly.entity_id
_entity_poly.type
_entity_poly.pdbx_seq_one_letter_code
_entity_poly.pdbx_strand_id
1 'polypeptide(L)'
;TMMALAPLARISKITKLVASTYQAVSGAGIEGQHELENQMVQIAEGKEVTHKVFRDQIACNVIAEIGSYNDNGFTTEEMKMQNEGRKILHMPEMKVDCTCVRVPVMRSHSISVQAVFEEKISVEQATAAIASFTGDVMCETELPMPLYTSNQDLVYVGRIRPSLIEENGLVLWCCGDQVRKGAASNAVQIIEYLEAHR
;
A
#
# COMPACT_ATOMS: atom_id res chain seq x y z
N THR A 1 -0.78 0.20 3.70
CA THR A 1 -1.32 -1.04 4.29
C THR A 1 -1.64 -0.86 5.77
N MET A 2 -0.67 -0.48 6.60
CA MET A 2 -0.85 -0.40 8.06
C MET A 2 -1.95 0.57 8.49
N MET A 3 -2.13 1.68 7.79
CA MET A 3 -3.24 2.62 8.02
C MET A 3 -4.62 1.97 7.86
N ALA A 4 -4.78 1.12 6.84
CA ALA A 4 -6.04 0.39 6.62
C ALA A 4 -6.28 -0.72 7.66
N LEU A 5 -5.21 -1.29 8.20
CA LEU A 5 -5.30 -2.41 9.14
C LEU A 5 -5.35 -1.98 10.61
N ALA A 6 -4.80 -0.82 10.97
CA ALA A 6 -4.76 -0.36 12.36
C ALA A 6 -6.14 -0.29 13.04
N PRO A 7 -7.22 0.22 12.40
CA PRO A 7 -8.55 0.19 13.01
C PRO A 7 -9.06 -1.24 13.24
N LEU A 8 -8.77 -2.17 12.34
CA LEU A 8 -9.19 -3.58 12.45
C LEU A 8 -8.41 -4.32 13.53
N ALA A 9 -7.11 -4.02 13.63
CA ALA A 9 -6.22 -4.59 14.65
C ALA A 9 -6.62 -4.21 16.09
N ARG A 10 -7.43 -3.16 16.27
CA ARG A 10 -8.03 -2.78 17.57
C ARG A 10 -9.24 -3.65 17.95
N ILE A 11 -9.88 -4.30 16.97
CA ILE A 11 -11.02 -5.19 17.21
C ILE A 11 -10.52 -6.60 17.52
N SER A 12 -9.63 -7.13 16.68
CA SER A 12 -9.08 -8.46 16.83
C SER A 12 -7.63 -8.48 16.28
N LYS A 13 -6.79 -9.28 16.93
CA LYS A 13 -5.38 -9.41 16.56
C LYS A 13 -5.25 -10.04 15.17
N ILE A 14 -4.38 -9.47 14.34
CA ILE A 14 -4.06 -10.02 13.02
C ILE A 14 -3.03 -11.13 13.20
N THR A 15 -3.37 -12.32 12.76
CA THR A 15 -2.49 -13.50 12.81
C THR A 15 -1.73 -13.72 11.53
N LYS A 16 -2.36 -13.40 10.37
CA LYS A 16 -1.78 -13.55 9.05
C LYS A 16 -2.15 -12.37 8.16
N LEU A 17 -1.19 -11.94 7.35
CA LEU A 17 -1.34 -10.90 6.34
C LEU A 17 -0.76 -11.40 5.02
N VAL A 18 -1.56 -11.40 3.97
CA VAL A 18 -1.11 -11.60 2.59
C VAL A 18 -1.41 -10.31 1.81
N ALA A 19 -0.41 -9.76 1.14
CA ALA A 19 -0.55 -8.53 0.39
C ALA A 19 0.11 -8.61 -0.99
N SER A 20 -0.55 -8.00 -1.97
CA SER A 20 0.05 -7.68 -3.26
C SER A 20 -0.05 -6.19 -3.48
N THR A 21 1.08 -5.54 -3.72
CA THR A 21 1.13 -4.10 -3.93
C THR A 21 1.17 -3.78 -5.43
N TYR A 22 0.60 -2.64 -5.76
CA TYR A 22 0.64 -2.01 -7.09
C TYR A 22 1.22 -0.60 -6.87
N GLN A 23 2.56 -0.53 -6.90
CA GLN A 23 3.29 0.66 -6.48
C GLN A 23 3.58 1.58 -7.66
N ALA A 24 3.11 2.82 -7.58
CA ALA A 24 3.32 3.87 -8.55
C ALA A 24 4.80 4.22 -8.73
N VAL A 25 5.17 4.70 -9.91
CA VAL A 25 6.55 5.08 -10.25
C VAL A 25 7.12 6.20 -9.40
N SER A 26 6.26 7.06 -8.81
CA SER A 26 6.68 8.11 -7.88
C SER A 26 7.42 7.59 -6.63
N GLY A 27 7.28 6.30 -6.30
CA GLY A 27 8.06 5.64 -5.26
C GLY A 27 9.56 5.53 -5.58
N ALA A 28 9.95 5.67 -6.85
CA ALA A 28 11.33 5.79 -7.31
C ALA A 28 11.78 7.27 -7.50
N GLY A 29 11.03 8.21 -6.92
CA GLY A 29 11.32 9.64 -7.03
C GLY A 29 10.82 10.27 -8.34
N ILE A 30 11.22 11.51 -8.57
CA ILE A 30 10.82 12.27 -9.76
C ILE A 30 11.37 11.63 -11.04
N GLU A 31 12.55 11.04 -10.98
CA GLU A 31 13.17 10.37 -12.13
C GLU A 31 12.33 9.18 -12.62
N GLY A 32 11.69 8.44 -11.69
CA GLY A 32 10.77 7.36 -12.05
C GLY A 32 9.53 7.85 -12.78
N GLN A 33 9.02 9.03 -12.42
CA GLN A 33 7.88 9.66 -13.11
C GLN A 33 8.29 10.12 -14.51
N HIS A 34 9.42 10.81 -14.63
CA HIS A 34 9.95 11.25 -15.92
C HIS A 34 10.27 10.08 -16.86
N GLU A 35 10.78 8.97 -16.32
CA GLU A 35 11.03 7.78 -17.13
C GLU A 35 9.74 7.20 -17.71
N LEU A 36 8.67 7.07 -16.91
CA LEU A 36 7.38 6.62 -17.42
C LEU A 36 6.80 7.57 -18.48
N GLU A 37 6.84 8.88 -18.25
CA GLU A 37 6.38 9.89 -19.20
C GLU A 37 7.13 9.80 -20.54
N ASN A 38 8.46 9.74 -20.48
CA ASN A 38 9.31 9.62 -21.65
C ASN A 38 9.05 8.33 -22.42
N GLN A 39 8.90 7.19 -21.73
CA GLN A 39 8.60 5.92 -22.37
C GLN A 39 7.23 5.93 -23.06
N MET A 40 6.22 6.57 -22.47
CA MET A 40 4.90 6.71 -23.12
C MET A 40 5.02 7.54 -24.43
N VAL A 41 5.82 8.60 -24.43
CA VAL A 41 6.08 9.41 -25.64
C VAL A 41 6.85 8.59 -26.69
N GLN A 42 7.90 7.89 -26.29
CA GLN A 42 8.69 7.03 -27.18
C GLN A 42 7.82 5.97 -27.86
N ILE A 43 6.93 5.31 -27.10
CA ILE A 43 5.97 4.32 -27.63
C ILE A 43 5.02 4.99 -28.64
N ALA A 44 4.45 6.14 -28.29
CA ALA A 44 3.50 6.85 -29.16
C ALA A 44 4.15 7.31 -30.48
N GLU A 45 5.44 7.61 -30.47
CA GLU A 45 6.22 8.03 -31.63
C GLU A 45 6.85 6.84 -32.40
N GLY A 46 6.67 5.60 -31.93
CA GLY A 46 7.27 4.41 -32.53
C GLY A 46 8.80 4.37 -32.41
N LYS A 47 9.35 5.04 -31.39
CA LYS A 47 10.79 5.05 -31.08
C LYS A 47 11.18 3.88 -30.20
N GLU A 48 12.47 3.57 -30.16
CA GLU A 48 13.04 2.63 -29.21
C GLU A 48 12.86 3.16 -27.77
N VAL A 49 12.36 2.29 -26.88
CA VAL A 49 12.12 2.65 -25.48
C VAL A 49 13.40 2.48 -24.67
N THR A 50 13.76 3.52 -23.93
CA THR A 50 14.92 3.51 -23.03
C THR A 50 14.51 3.46 -21.57
N HIS A 51 15.30 2.79 -20.73
CA HIS A 51 15.10 2.72 -19.29
C HIS A 51 16.43 2.93 -18.55
N LYS A 52 16.39 3.53 -17.35
CA LYS A 52 17.55 3.81 -16.49
C LYS A 52 17.22 3.66 -15.02
N VAL A 53 16.01 4.00 -14.61
CA VAL A 53 15.55 3.98 -13.21
C VAL A 53 15.01 2.60 -12.85
N PHE A 54 14.23 2.03 -13.74
CA PHE A 54 13.68 0.69 -13.55
C PHE A 54 14.54 -0.37 -14.25
N ARG A 55 14.41 -1.59 -13.79
CA ARG A 55 15.11 -2.75 -14.35
C ARG A 55 14.83 -2.93 -15.84
N ASP A 56 13.64 -2.57 -16.29
CA ASP A 56 13.17 -2.72 -17.67
C ASP A 56 12.14 -1.63 -17.98
N GLN A 57 11.66 -1.59 -19.21
CA GLN A 57 10.53 -0.73 -19.59
C GLN A 57 9.38 -0.88 -18.60
N ILE A 58 8.91 0.24 -18.03
CA ILE A 58 7.76 0.26 -17.13
C ILE A 58 6.47 0.64 -17.86
N ALA A 59 6.52 1.47 -18.90
CA ALA A 59 5.33 1.78 -19.69
C ALA A 59 4.75 0.52 -20.34
N CYS A 60 3.45 0.29 -20.14
CA CYS A 60 2.73 -0.91 -20.60
C CYS A 60 3.26 -2.22 -19.99
N ASN A 61 3.89 -2.18 -18.83
CA ASN A 61 4.48 -3.34 -18.16
C ASN A 61 4.21 -3.33 -16.65
N VAL A 62 4.45 -4.46 -15.99
CA VAL A 62 4.50 -4.60 -14.54
C VAL A 62 5.79 -5.29 -14.13
N ILE A 63 6.47 -4.80 -13.10
CA ILE A 63 7.76 -5.33 -12.64
C ILE A 63 7.59 -5.78 -11.19
N ALA A 64 7.57 -7.09 -10.96
CA ALA A 64 7.41 -7.69 -9.64
C ALA A 64 8.75 -7.76 -8.89
N GLU A 65 9.45 -6.62 -8.86
CA GLU A 65 10.74 -6.46 -8.21
C GLU A 65 10.88 -5.00 -7.77
N ILE A 66 10.92 -4.77 -6.45
CA ILE A 66 11.19 -3.46 -5.86
C ILE A 66 12.25 -3.61 -4.78
N GLY A 67 13.39 -2.94 -4.99
CA GLY A 67 14.57 -3.09 -4.15
C GLY A 67 15.45 -4.28 -4.55
N SER A 68 16.38 -4.66 -3.70
CA SER A 68 17.30 -5.78 -3.91
C SER A 68 16.75 -7.07 -3.32
N TYR A 69 17.16 -8.21 -3.88
CA TYR A 69 16.84 -9.51 -3.30
C TYR A 69 17.67 -9.82 -2.05
N ASN A 70 17.02 -10.47 -1.09
CA ASN A 70 17.64 -11.10 0.06
C ASN A 70 17.88 -12.59 -0.23
N ASP A 71 18.65 -13.27 0.62
CA ASP A 71 19.00 -14.70 0.48
C ASP A 71 17.76 -15.62 0.52
N ASN A 72 16.66 -15.17 1.10
CA ASN A 72 15.40 -15.91 1.17
C ASN A 72 14.50 -15.76 -0.07
N GLY A 73 14.97 -15.04 -1.11
CA GLY A 73 14.24 -14.82 -2.35
C GLY A 73 13.21 -13.68 -2.32
N PHE A 74 13.02 -13.03 -1.18
CA PHE A 74 12.18 -11.83 -1.07
C PHE A 74 12.99 -10.57 -1.32
N THR A 75 12.34 -9.54 -1.86
CA THR A 75 12.97 -8.23 -2.01
C THR A 75 12.99 -7.46 -0.67
N THR A 76 13.87 -6.46 -0.59
CA THR A 76 13.95 -5.58 0.58
C THR A 76 12.62 -4.86 0.86
N GLU A 77 11.86 -4.52 -0.17
CA GLU A 77 10.54 -3.88 -0.03
C GLU A 77 9.50 -4.85 0.56
N GLU A 78 9.50 -6.10 0.14
CA GLU A 78 8.63 -7.16 0.69
C GLU A 78 8.96 -7.43 2.15
N MET A 79 10.25 -7.47 2.51
CA MET A 79 10.68 -7.64 3.91
C MET A 79 10.31 -6.45 4.79
N LYS A 80 10.22 -5.23 4.25
CA LYS A 80 9.68 -4.08 4.99
C LYS A 80 8.22 -4.30 5.39
N MET A 81 7.38 -4.83 4.50
CA MET A 81 5.98 -5.12 4.83
C MET A 81 5.88 -6.00 6.07
N GLN A 82 6.71 -7.04 6.17
CA GLN A 82 6.76 -7.92 7.33
C GLN A 82 7.32 -7.20 8.57
N ASN A 83 8.52 -6.63 8.46
CA ASN A 83 9.27 -6.16 9.63
C ASN A 83 8.64 -4.90 10.22
N GLU A 84 8.30 -3.93 9.36
CA GLU A 84 7.66 -2.68 9.78
C GLU A 84 6.20 -2.92 10.19
N GLY A 85 5.47 -3.80 9.49
CA GLY A 85 4.10 -4.15 9.84
C GLY A 85 3.99 -4.75 11.25
N ARG A 86 4.85 -5.69 11.58
CA ARG A 86 4.95 -6.26 12.93
C ARG A 86 5.26 -5.22 14.00
N LYS A 87 6.18 -4.30 13.69
CA LYS A 87 6.59 -3.23 14.60
C LYS A 87 5.47 -2.21 14.81
N ILE A 88 4.88 -1.71 13.73
CA ILE A 88 3.86 -0.65 13.75
C ILE A 88 2.58 -1.14 14.46
N LEU A 89 2.15 -2.37 14.19
CA LEU A 89 0.96 -2.95 14.80
C LEU A 89 1.22 -3.60 16.16
N HIS A 90 2.47 -3.60 16.64
CA HIS A 90 2.89 -4.30 17.88
C HIS A 90 2.51 -5.79 17.89
N MET A 91 2.64 -6.45 16.73
CA MET A 91 2.29 -7.87 16.51
C MET A 91 3.49 -8.66 16.01
N PRO A 92 4.50 -8.98 16.86
CA PRO A 92 5.74 -9.62 16.43
C PRO A 92 5.53 -11.00 15.79
N GLU A 93 4.47 -11.70 16.19
CA GLU A 93 4.14 -13.05 15.70
C GLU A 93 3.28 -13.06 14.43
N MET A 94 2.85 -11.89 13.92
CA MET A 94 2.06 -11.81 12.71
C MET A 94 2.82 -12.40 11.52
N LYS A 95 2.19 -13.38 10.85
CA LYS A 95 2.76 -13.98 9.63
C LYS A 95 2.44 -13.08 8.44
N VAL A 96 3.45 -12.69 7.69
CA VAL A 96 3.28 -11.77 6.56
C VAL A 96 3.90 -12.36 5.32
N ASP A 97 3.14 -12.36 4.25
CA ASP A 97 3.61 -12.66 2.90
C ASP A 97 3.23 -11.51 1.96
N CYS A 98 4.16 -11.07 1.14
CA CYS A 98 3.95 -9.91 0.29
C CYS A 98 4.67 -10.05 -1.05
N THR A 99 4.00 -9.65 -2.12
CA THR A 99 4.63 -9.40 -3.42
C THR A 99 4.52 -7.92 -3.76
N CYS A 100 5.65 -7.27 -3.98
CA CYS A 100 5.72 -5.86 -4.32
C CYS A 100 5.92 -5.67 -5.83
N VAL A 101 4.96 -5.00 -6.47
CA VAL A 101 4.92 -4.82 -7.93
C VAL A 101 4.98 -3.34 -8.29
N ARG A 102 5.92 -2.94 -9.15
CA ARG A 102 5.94 -1.63 -9.79
C ARG A 102 4.97 -1.65 -10.98
N VAL A 103 4.11 -0.64 -11.05
CA VAL A 103 3.09 -0.51 -12.11
C VAL A 103 3.22 0.84 -12.82
N PRO A 104 2.76 0.97 -14.08
CA PRO A 104 2.86 2.19 -14.87
C PRO A 104 1.79 3.21 -14.45
N VAL A 105 1.79 3.56 -13.18
CA VAL A 105 0.93 4.57 -12.56
C VAL A 105 1.81 5.67 -11.99
N MET A 106 1.48 6.91 -12.30
CA MET A 106 2.34 8.06 -11.95
C MET A 106 2.49 8.20 -10.44
N ARG A 107 1.38 8.13 -9.69
CA ARG A 107 1.34 8.46 -8.26
C ARG A 107 0.23 7.71 -7.56
N SER A 108 0.33 7.54 -6.24
CA SER A 108 -0.58 6.78 -5.37
C SER A 108 -0.44 5.26 -5.52
N HIS A 109 -0.09 4.60 -4.43
CA HIS A 109 0.01 3.14 -4.36
C HIS A 109 -1.35 2.51 -4.13
N SER A 110 -1.57 1.34 -4.72
CA SER A 110 -2.72 0.50 -4.42
C SER A 110 -2.26 -0.83 -3.85
N ILE A 111 -3.02 -1.39 -2.95
CA ILE A 111 -2.68 -2.65 -2.30
C ILE A 111 -3.94 -3.53 -2.16
N SER A 112 -3.83 -4.77 -2.63
CA SER A 112 -4.77 -5.84 -2.30
C SER A 112 -4.29 -6.50 -1.01
N VAL A 113 -5.17 -6.59 -0.04
CA VAL A 113 -4.85 -7.09 1.31
C VAL A 113 -5.81 -8.17 1.71
N GLN A 114 -5.29 -9.30 2.18
CA GLN A 114 -6.03 -10.31 2.94
C GLN A 114 -5.47 -10.37 4.34
N ALA A 115 -6.28 -10.06 5.33
CA ALA A 115 -5.92 -10.15 6.75
C ALA A 115 -6.76 -11.23 7.43
N VAL A 116 -6.12 -12.08 8.23
CA VAL A 116 -6.75 -13.12 9.03
C VAL A 116 -6.62 -12.73 10.50
N PHE A 117 -7.70 -12.82 11.24
CA PHE A 117 -7.82 -12.38 12.63
C PHE A 117 -7.93 -13.56 13.58
N GLU A 118 -7.63 -13.35 14.87
CA GLU A 118 -7.90 -14.35 15.91
C GLU A 118 -9.41 -14.60 16.02
N GLU A 119 -10.20 -13.50 16.08
CA GLU A 119 -11.65 -13.55 16.13
C GLU A 119 -12.24 -12.98 14.83
N LYS A 120 -13.36 -13.53 14.39
CA LYS A 120 -14.04 -13.10 13.18
C LYS A 120 -14.53 -11.66 13.31
N ILE A 121 -14.22 -10.84 12.31
CA ILE A 121 -14.73 -9.48 12.16
C ILE A 121 -15.71 -9.48 10.98
N SER A 122 -16.93 -8.96 11.19
CA SER A 122 -17.87 -8.79 10.07
C SER A 122 -17.48 -7.62 9.16
N VAL A 123 -18.00 -7.61 7.95
CA VAL A 123 -17.79 -6.49 7.01
C VAL A 123 -18.32 -5.17 7.59
N GLU A 124 -19.46 -5.22 8.26
CA GLU A 124 -20.09 -4.06 8.90
C GLU A 124 -19.22 -3.52 10.05
N GLN A 125 -18.67 -4.40 10.88
CA GLN A 125 -17.75 -4.02 11.95
C GLN A 125 -16.46 -3.40 11.39
N ALA A 126 -15.89 -4.02 10.35
CA ALA A 126 -14.70 -3.51 9.69
C ALA A 126 -14.93 -2.13 9.06
N THR A 127 -16.03 -1.97 8.34
CA THR A 127 -16.44 -0.70 7.72
C THR A 127 -16.62 0.39 8.76
N ALA A 128 -17.34 0.11 9.85
CA ALA A 128 -17.57 1.05 10.94
C ALA A 128 -16.26 1.45 11.65
N ALA A 129 -15.38 0.48 11.88
CA ALA A 129 -14.09 0.74 12.52
C ALA A 129 -13.18 1.64 11.67
N ILE A 130 -13.13 1.40 10.36
CA ILE A 130 -12.35 2.24 9.43
C ILE A 130 -12.97 3.63 9.33
N ALA A 131 -14.29 3.73 9.18
CA ALA A 131 -14.99 5.01 9.07
C ALA A 131 -14.86 5.90 10.32
N SER A 132 -14.76 5.29 11.51
CA SER A 132 -14.58 6.00 12.78
C SER A 132 -13.11 6.24 13.16
N PHE A 133 -12.15 5.77 12.37
CA PHE A 133 -10.74 5.89 12.69
C PHE A 133 -10.22 7.30 12.42
N THR A 134 -9.59 7.91 13.42
CA THR A 134 -9.11 9.30 13.38
C THR A 134 -7.73 9.48 12.72
N GLY A 135 -7.21 8.46 12.08
CA GLY A 135 -5.84 8.42 11.55
C GLY A 135 -5.73 8.68 10.04
N ASP A 136 -6.53 9.60 9.49
CA ASP A 136 -6.51 9.95 8.06
C ASP A 136 -6.80 8.75 7.13
N VAL A 137 -7.76 7.93 7.51
CA VAL A 137 -8.27 6.83 6.69
C VAL A 137 -9.73 7.13 6.35
N MET A 138 -10.08 6.91 5.10
CA MET A 138 -11.46 7.02 4.63
C MET A 138 -11.95 5.67 4.13
N CYS A 139 -13.12 5.26 4.60
CA CYS A 139 -13.82 4.09 4.08
C CYS A 139 -14.68 4.53 2.89
N GLU A 140 -14.37 4.00 1.71
CA GLU A 140 -15.10 4.28 0.49
C GLU A 140 -16.06 3.14 0.17
N THR A 141 -17.29 3.49 -0.21
CA THR A 141 -18.25 2.52 -0.76
C THR A 141 -17.94 2.19 -2.21
N GLU A 142 -17.32 3.11 -2.92
CA GLU A 142 -16.84 2.95 -4.27
C GLU A 142 -15.42 2.37 -4.30
N LEU A 143 -14.89 2.16 -5.47
CA LEU A 143 -13.55 1.60 -5.68
C LEU A 143 -12.49 2.72 -5.57
N PRO A 144 -11.64 2.76 -4.54
CA PRO A 144 -10.51 3.67 -4.50
C PRO A 144 -9.54 3.41 -5.66
N MET A 145 -9.14 4.46 -6.36
CA MET A 145 -8.24 4.36 -7.51
C MET A 145 -7.13 5.41 -7.44
N PRO A 146 -5.90 5.09 -7.88
CA PRO A 146 -4.76 6.02 -7.87
C PRO A 146 -5.06 7.37 -8.53
N LEU A 147 -5.88 7.37 -9.58
CA LEU A 147 -6.27 8.59 -10.30
C LEU A 147 -6.93 9.63 -9.38
N TYR A 148 -7.74 9.19 -8.44
CA TYR A 148 -8.49 10.08 -7.54
C TYR A 148 -7.83 10.28 -6.19
N THR A 149 -6.96 9.33 -5.77
CA THR A 149 -6.28 9.40 -4.47
C THR A 149 -4.91 10.08 -4.55
N SER A 150 -4.41 10.37 -5.75
CA SER A 150 -3.20 11.16 -5.96
C SER A 150 -3.36 12.58 -5.44
N ASN A 151 -2.34 13.11 -4.77
CA ASN A 151 -2.33 14.42 -4.10
C ASN A 151 -3.30 14.56 -2.92
N GLN A 152 -3.88 13.45 -2.44
CA GLN A 152 -4.72 13.43 -1.24
C GLN A 152 -3.88 13.00 -0.01
N ASP A 153 -4.24 13.51 1.16
CA ASP A 153 -3.56 13.14 2.42
C ASP A 153 -4.15 11.89 3.08
N LEU A 154 -5.34 11.49 2.66
CA LEU A 154 -6.04 10.34 3.22
C LEU A 154 -5.60 9.02 2.56
N VAL A 155 -5.71 7.93 3.31
CA VAL A 155 -5.69 6.56 2.79
C VAL A 155 -7.13 6.10 2.59
N TYR A 156 -7.46 5.67 1.39
CA TYR A 156 -8.81 5.24 1.02
C TYR A 156 -8.89 3.73 1.04
N VAL A 157 -9.90 3.20 1.72
CA VAL A 157 -10.14 1.77 1.87
C VAL A 157 -11.51 1.42 1.30
N GLY A 158 -11.56 0.42 0.45
CA GLY A 158 -12.80 -0.05 -0.15
C GLY A 158 -12.77 -1.54 -0.44
N ARG A 159 -13.84 -2.05 -1.05
CA ARG A 159 -14.00 -3.46 -1.40
C ARG A 159 -13.80 -4.40 -0.21
N ILE A 160 -14.23 -4.02 0.97
CA ILE A 160 -14.16 -4.87 2.16
C ILE A 160 -15.15 -6.02 1.98
N ARG A 161 -14.65 -7.25 2.11
CA ARG A 161 -15.44 -8.46 1.90
C ARG A 161 -14.86 -9.64 2.67
N PRO A 162 -15.66 -10.69 3.01
CA PRO A 162 -15.14 -11.89 3.63
C PRO A 162 -14.13 -12.60 2.71
N SER A 163 -13.13 -13.23 3.30
CA SER A 163 -12.25 -14.15 2.57
C SER A 163 -13.04 -15.41 2.16
N LEU A 164 -12.72 -15.95 0.98
CA LEU A 164 -13.30 -17.23 0.52
C LEU A 164 -12.52 -18.45 1.03
N ILE A 165 -11.33 -18.23 1.59
CA ILE A 165 -10.40 -19.30 1.96
C ILE A 165 -10.02 -19.30 3.45
N GLU A 166 -10.34 -18.23 4.18
CA GLU A 166 -10.04 -18.07 5.61
C GLU A 166 -11.32 -17.62 6.34
N GLU A 167 -11.81 -18.43 7.25
CA GLU A 167 -13.07 -18.17 7.95
C GLU A 167 -13.06 -16.85 8.72
N ASN A 168 -11.95 -16.54 9.39
CA ASN A 168 -11.73 -15.29 10.13
C ASN A 168 -11.00 -14.24 9.26
N GLY A 169 -11.07 -14.35 7.93
CA GLY A 169 -10.37 -13.50 7.00
C GLY A 169 -11.24 -12.41 6.38
N LEU A 170 -10.67 -11.23 6.22
CA LEU A 170 -11.19 -10.16 5.39
C LEU A 170 -10.25 -9.87 4.23
N VAL A 171 -10.82 -9.51 3.09
CA VAL A 171 -10.11 -9.00 1.93
C VAL A 171 -10.55 -7.57 1.68
N LEU A 172 -9.59 -6.68 1.49
CA LEU A 172 -9.84 -5.27 1.23
C LEU A 172 -8.87 -4.72 0.18
N TRP A 173 -9.22 -3.56 -0.33
CA TRP A 173 -8.41 -2.78 -1.25
C TRP A 173 -8.15 -1.42 -0.64
N CYS A 174 -6.90 -0.95 -0.69
CA CYS A 174 -6.59 0.41 -0.25
C CYS A 174 -5.70 1.14 -1.24
N CYS A 175 -5.91 2.44 -1.34
CA CYS A 175 -5.12 3.38 -2.12
C CYS A 175 -4.67 4.55 -1.26
N GLY A 176 -3.47 5.05 -1.51
CA GLY A 176 -2.99 6.25 -0.83
C GLY A 176 -1.73 6.81 -1.48
N ASP A 177 -1.61 8.13 -1.42
CA ASP A 177 -0.45 8.83 -1.96
C ASP A 177 0.73 8.71 -0.99
N GLN A 178 1.67 7.82 -1.32
CA GLN A 178 2.83 7.53 -0.48
C GLN A 178 3.81 8.71 -0.37
N VAL A 179 3.78 9.66 -1.30
CA VAL A 179 4.60 10.87 -1.23
C VAL A 179 4.06 11.83 -0.17
N ARG A 180 2.75 11.79 0.10
CA ARG A 180 2.09 12.59 1.14
C ARG A 180 1.99 11.81 2.44
N LYS A 181 1.01 10.90 2.58
CA LYS A 181 0.76 10.18 3.85
C LYS A 181 1.90 9.24 4.24
N GLY A 182 2.59 8.65 3.29
CA GLY A 182 3.77 7.79 3.56
C GLY A 182 5.06 8.56 3.82
N ALA A 183 5.10 9.89 3.56
CA ALA A 183 6.31 10.71 3.66
C ALA A 183 6.02 12.09 4.27
N ALA A 184 5.72 13.11 3.46
CA ALA A 184 5.69 14.50 3.89
C ALA A 184 4.62 14.78 4.95
N SER A 185 3.35 14.46 4.69
CA SER A 185 2.26 14.68 5.63
C SER A 185 2.45 13.89 6.93
N ASN A 186 2.96 12.67 6.84
CA ASN A 186 3.23 11.85 8.02
C ASN A 186 4.34 12.44 8.91
N ALA A 187 5.37 13.02 8.32
CA ALA A 187 6.43 13.70 9.08
C ALA A 187 5.90 14.92 9.86
N VAL A 188 5.03 15.71 9.23
CA VAL A 188 4.37 16.86 9.90
C VAL A 188 3.49 16.36 11.05
N GLN A 189 2.67 15.35 10.83
CA GLN A 189 1.79 14.79 11.86
C GLN A 189 2.55 14.19 13.05
N ILE A 190 3.73 13.63 12.85
CA ILE A 190 4.59 13.18 13.94
C ILE A 190 5.02 14.37 14.80
N ILE A 191 5.39 15.50 14.21
CA ILE A 191 5.79 16.71 14.93
C ILE A 191 4.60 17.26 15.73
N GLU A 192 3.44 17.40 15.09
CA GLU A 192 2.20 17.87 15.73
C GLU A 192 1.82 16.99 16.94
N TYR A 193 1.92 15.67 16.77
CA TYR A 193 1.66 14.72 17.86
C TYR A 193 2.63 14.91 19.02
N LEU A 194 3.93 15.05 18.75
CA LEU A 194 4.95 15.25 19.79
C LEU A 194 4.78 16.58 20.51
N GLU A 195 4.35 17.64 19.82
CA GLU A 195 4.08 18.94 20.44
C GLU A 195 2.85 18.89 21.35
N ALA A 196 1.80 18.21 20.93
CA ALA A 196 0.56 18.06 21.71
C ALA A 196 0.73 17.19 22.97
N HIS A 197 1.79 16.39 23.06
CA HIS A 197 2.05 15.44 24.15
C HIS A 197 3.33 15.77 24.95
N ARG A 198 3.82 17.00 24.83
CA ARG A 198 4.86 17.57 25.72
C ARG A 198 4.20 18.05 27.02
#